data_b3bffa0c4a359bb3d1a5ca04359f044a
#
_entry.id   b3bffa0c4a359bb3d1a5ca04359f044a
#
_cell.length_a   1.000
_cell.length_b   1.000
_cell.length_c   1.000
_cell.angle_alpha   90.00
_cell.angle_beta   90.00
_cell.angle_gamma   90.00
#
_symmetry.space_group_name_H-M   'P 1'
#
loop_
_entity.id
_entity.type
_entity.pdbx_description
1 polymer ?
#
loop_
_entity_poly.entity_id
_entity_poly.type
_entity_poly.pdbx_seq_one_letter_code
_entity_poly.pdbx_strand_id
1 'polypeptide(L)'
;MEKNITDYCMVIDTTGLRCPLPVLKVRKNLPILKKTDLVLIIADDPLAEIDLRNFCSVNSYEIKKISLNQSDKKQYYEIKC
;
A
#
# COMPACT_ATOMS: atom_id res chain seq x y z
N MET A 1 -15.28 -8.24 9.39
CA MET A 1 -14.40 -9.40 9.22
C MET A 1 -12.99 -8.91 8.90
N GLU A 2 -12.01 -9.48 9.58
CA GLU A 2 -10.63 -9.13 9.32
C GLU A 2 -10.16 -9.80 8.04
N LYS A 3 -9.44 -9.03 7.22
CA LYS A 3 -8.82 -9.59 6.02
C LYS A 3 -7.46 -10.17 6.39
N ASN A 4 -7.16 -11.33 5.88
CA ASN A 4 -5.86 -11.95 6.02
C ASN A 4 -4.95 -11.52 4.88
N ILE A 5 -3.64 -11.68 5.08
CA ILE A 5 -2.65 -11.39 4.02
C ILE A 5 -2.96 -12.19 2.75
N THR A 6 -3.54 -13.38 2.90
CA THR A 6 -3.90 -14.23 1.76
C THR A 6 -5.02 -13.67 0.90
N ASP A 7 -5.78 -12.67 1.41
CA ASP A 7 -6.85 -12.04 0.63
C ASP A 7 -6.32 -11.03 -0.40
N TYR A 8 -5.03 -10.73 -0.35
CA TYR A 8 -4.40 -9.79 -1.26
C TYR A 8 -3.67 -10.53 -2.35
N CYS A 9 -3.74 -10.04 -3.58
CA CYS A 9 -2.99 -10.64 -4.68
C CYS A 9 -1.50 -10.34 -4.58
N MET A 10 -1.12 -9.30 -3.85
CA MET A 10 0.27 -8.92 -3.66
C MET A 10 0.40 -8.17 -2.34
N VAL A 11 1.51 -8.38 -1.65
CA VAL A 11 1.90 -7.61 -0.47
C VAL A 11 3.21 -6.92 -0.78
N ILE A 12 3.23 -5.59 -0.68
CA ILE A 12 4.44 -4.81 -0.93
C ILE A 12 4.89 -4.24 0.41
N ASP A 13 5.99 -4.77 0.93
CA ASP A 13 6.55 -4.34 2.20
C ASP A 13 7.60 -3.26 1.95
N THR A 14 7.30 -2.05 2.38
CA THR A 14 8.21 -0.91 2.26
C THR A 14 8.80 -0.50 3.61
N THR A 15 8.74 -1.40 4.60
CA THR A 15 9.32 -1.14 5.91
C THR A 15 10.80 -0.80 5.79
N GLY A 16 11.22 0.25 6.48
CA GLY A 16 12.61 0.72 6.43
C GLY A 16 12.90 1.68 5.30
N LEU A 17 12.00 1.83 4.34
CA LEU A 17 12.19 2.79 3.25
C LEU A 17 11.62 4.15 3.65
N ARG A 18 12.28 5.21 3.19
CA ARG A 18 11.85 6.59 3.45
C ARG A 18 11.38 7.24 2.15
N CYS A 19 10.50 8.21 2.28
CA CYS A 19 9.99 9.00 1.16
C CYS A 19 11.15 9.47 0.27
N PRO A 20 11.08 9.29 -1.07
CA PRO A 20 9.93 8.79 -1.84
C PRO A 20 10.01 7.30 -2.18
N LEU A 21 10.87 6.52 -1.51
CA LEU A 21 11.12 5.11 -1.87
C LEU A 21 9.89 4.20 -1.75
N PRO A 22 9.02 4.36 -0.71
CA PRO A 22 7.83 3.51 -0.65
C PRO A 22 6.97 3.61 -1.90
N VAL A 23 6.65 4.82 -2.36
CA VAL A 23 5.80 4.99 -3.53
C VAL A 23 6.49 4.50 -4.80
N LEU A 24 7.81 4.63 -4.88
CA LEU A 24 8.55 4.13 -6.04
C LEU A 24 8.50 2.61 -6.11
N LYS A 25 8.59 1.93 -4.96
CA LYS A 25 8.48 0.49 -4.92
C LYS A 25 7.09 0.03 -5.33
N VAL A 26 6.05 0.70 -4.85
CA VAL A 26 4.67 0.42 -5.23
C VAL A 26 4.48 0.63 -6.74
N ARG A 27 4.95 1.77 -7.25
CA ARG A 27 4.83 2.13 -8.66
C ARG A 27 5.48 1.10 -9.56
N LYS A 28 6.60 0.54 -9.15
CA LYS A 28 7.33 -0.46 -9.92
C LYS A 28 6.53 -1.76 -10.05
N ASN A 29 5.74 -2.10 -9.04
CA ASN A 29 5.06 -3.40 -8.98
C ASN A 29 3.61 -3.37 -9.46
N LEU A 30 2.90 -2.25 -9.28
CA LEU A 30 1.48 -2.18 -9.63
C LEU A 30 1.15 -2.37 -11.11
N PRO A 31 2.00 -1.92 -12.07
CA PRO A 31 1.63 -2.08 -13.48
C PRO A 31 1.45 -3.52 -13.95
N ILE A 32 1.96 -4.49 -13.21
CA ILE A 32 1.79 -5.91 -13.56
C ILE A 32 0.46 -6.48 -13.05
N LEU A 33 -0.31 -5.70 -12.31
CA LEU A 33 -1.56 -6.14 -11.70
C LEU A 33 -2.72 -5.91 -12.65
N LYS A 34 -3.72 -6.78 -12.53
CA LYS A 34 -4.95 -6.64 -13.30
C LYS A 34 -5.90 -5.69 -12.60
N LYS A 35 -6.82 -5.11 -13.36
CA LYS A 35 -7.90 -4.30 -12.81
C LYS A 35 -8.68 -5.14 -11.80
N THR A 36 -9.03 -4.55 -10.68
CA THR A 36 -9.71 -5.16 -9.54
C THR A 36 -8.82 -5.94 -8.58
N ASP A 37 -7.52 -6.04 -8.85
CA ASP A 37 -6.60 -6.66 -7.89
C ASP A 37 -6.50 -5.80 -6.64
N LEU A 38 -6.41 -6.47 -5.50
CA LEU A 38 -6.27 -5.83 -4.21
C LEU A 38 -4.85 -6.05 -3.70
N VAL A 39 -4.17 -4.96 -3.36
CA VAL A 39 -2.76 -4.98 -2.93
C VAL A 39 -2.65 -4.41 -1.53
N LEU A 40 -1.87 -5.06 -0.69
CA LEU A 40 -1.54 -4.56 0.64
C LEU A 40 -0.17 -3.91 0.63
N ILE A 41 -0.11 -2.66 1.11
CA ILE A 41 1.14 -1.93 1.24
C ILE A 41 1.44 -1.79 2.73
N ILE A 42 2.66 -2.12 3.13
CA ILE A 42 3.15 -1.95 4.50
C ILE A 42 4.21 -0.87 4.49
N ALA A 43 4.07 0.14 5.34
CA ALA A 43 5.01 1.24 5.41
C ALA A 43 5.25 1.63 6.87
N ASP A 44 6.39 2.27 7.15
CA ASP A 44 6.68 2.80 8.47
C ASP A 44 7.16 4.25 8.44
N ASP A 45 7.09 4.90 7.27
CA ASP A 45 7.43 6.32 7.13
C ASP A 45 6.14 7.14 7.20
N PRO A 46 6.06 8.12 8.12
CA PRO A 46 4.86 8.98 8.22
C PRO A 46 4.52 9.71 6.91
N LEU A 47 5.51 9.98 6.07
CA LEU A 47 5.29 10.70 4.81
C LEU A 47 4.81 9.79 3.68
N ALA A 48 4.84 8.47 3.88
CA ALA A 48 4.43 7.53 2.84
C ALA A 48 2.95 7.68 2.48
N GLU A 49 2.11 8.02 3.45
CA GLU A 49 0.67 8.15 3.19
C GLU A 49 0.37 9.22 2.14
N ILE A 50 0.99 10.38 2.26
CA ILE A 50 0.77 11.49 1.32
C ILE A 50 1.18 11.08 -0.09
N ASP A 51 2.35 10.47 -0.20
CA ASP A 51 2.88 10.04 -1.50
C ASP A 51 2.01 8.95 -2.13
N LEU A 52 1.56 7.98 -1.32
CA LEU A 52 0.71 6.90 -1.82
C LEU A 52 -0.66 7.42 -2.25
N ARG A 53 -1.24 8.36 -1.50
CA ARG A 53 -2.53 8.94 -1.87
C ARG A 53 -2.44 9.73 -3.16
N ASN A 54 -1.36 10.50 -3.34
CA ASN A 54 -1.12 11.22 -4.60
C ASN A 54 -0.97 10.27 -5.77
N PHE A 55 -0.17 9.22 -5.58
CA PHE A 55 0.04 8.22 -6.63
C PHE A 55 -1.29 7.56 -7.03
N CYS A 56 -2.10 7.19 -6.05
CA CYS A 56 -3.39 6.54 -6.33
C CYS A 56 -4.35 7.51 -7.02
N SER A 57 -4.36 8.77 -6.61
CA SER A 57 -5.21 9.78 -7.22
C SER A 57 -4.87 9.98 -8.71
N VAL A 58 -3.58 10.09 -9.01
CA VAL A 58 -3.13 10.30 -10.39
C VAL A 58 -3.46 9.11 -11.27
N ASN A 59 -3.43 7.90 -10.72
CA ASN A 59 -3.64 6.67 -11.48
C ASN A 59 -5.06 6.12 -11.37
N SER A 60 -5.95 6.84 -10.70
CA SER A 60 -7.36 6.42 -10.50
C SER A 60 -7.48 5.11 -9.74
N TYR A 61 -6.57 4.86 -8.82
CA TYR A 61 -6.65 3.71 -7.90
C TYR A 61 -7.36 4.13 -6.63
N GLU A 62 -8.05 3.18 -6.00
CA GLU A 62 -8.64 3.39 -4.68
C GLU A 62 -7.63 3.03 -3.61
N ILE A 63 -7.51 3.86 -2.58
CA ILE A 63 -6.63 3.60 -1.45
C ILE A 63 -7.41 3.73 -0.15
N LYS A 64 -7.16 2.80 0.78
CA LYS A 64 -7.78 2.79 2.08
C LYS A 64 -6.74 2.45 3.13
N LYS A 65 -6.64 3.29 4.16
CA LYS A 65 -5.78 3.00 5.31
C LYS A 65 -6.50 2.04 6.23
N ILE A 66 -5.84 0.95 6.62
CA ILE A 66 -6.41 -0.06 7.49
C ILE A 66 -5.51 -0.29 8.69
N SER A 67 -6.06 -0.93 9.72
CA SER A 67 -5.31 -1.28 10.92
C SER A 67 -5.31 -2.80 11.05
N LEU A 68 -4.13 -3.42 10.91
CA LEU A 68 -3.99 -4.87 11.03
C LEU A 68 -3.43 -5.27 12.39
N ASN A 69 -2.56 -4.45 12.95
CA ASN A 69 -1.94 -4.75 14.23
C ASN A 69 -1.67 -3.45 14.98
N GLN A 70 -2.40 -3.25 16.07
CA GLN A 70 -2.30 -2.00 16.82
C GLN A 70 -1.02 -1.90 17.64
N SER A 71 -0.33 -3.01 17.86
CA SER A 71 0.88 -3.01 18.68
C SER A 71 2.13 -2.61 17.92
N ASP A 72 2.11 -2.65 16.58
CA ASP A 72 3.27 -2.20 15.82
C ASP A 72 3.04 -0.77 15.31
N LYS A 73 4.15 -0.13 14.91
CA LYS A 73 4.13 1.26 14.45
C LYS A 73 4.00 1.36 12.94
N LYS A 74 3.68 0.27 12.28
CA LYS A 74 3.57 0.24 10.82
C LYS A 74 2.21 0.73 10.38
N GLN A 75 2.19 1.22 9.15
CA GLN A 75 0.99 1.68 8.48
C GLN A 75 0.64 0.68 7.38
N TYR A 76 -0.66 0.42 7.23
CA TYR A 76 -1.15 -0.56 6.26
C TYR A 76 -2.16 0.11 5.36
N TYR A 77 -2.02 -0.10 4.04
CA TYR A 77 -2.90 0.50 3.04
C TYR A 77 -3.37 -0.58 2.08
N GLU A 78 -4.66 -0.56 1.77
CA GLU A 78 -5.21 -1.38 0.69
C GLU A 78 -5.32 -0.51 -0.55
N ILE A 79 -4.75 -0.98 -1.66
CA ILE A 79 -4.88 -0.32 -2.94
C ILE A 79 -5.62 -1.27 -3.87
N LYS A 80 -6.68 -0.74 -4.48
CA LYS A 80 -7.47 -1.46 -5.47
C LYS A 80 -7.26 -0.80 -6.83
N CYS A 81 -6.78 -1.57 -7.77
CA CYS A 81 -6.51 -1.09 -9.12
C CYS A 81 -7.75 -1.01 -10.00
#